data_63fb6197e0a72122c93a2b0ef430ea8f
#
_entry.id   63fb6197e0a72122c93a2b0ef430ea8f
#
_cell.length_a   1.000
_cell.length_b   1.000
_cell.length_c   1.000
_cell.angle_alpha   90.00
_cell.angle_beta   90.00
_cell.angle_gamma   90.00
#
_symmetry.space_group_name_H-M   'P 1'
#
loop_
_entity.id
_entity.type
_entity.pdbx_description
1 polymer ?
#
loop_
_entity_poly.entity_id
_entity_poly.type
_entity_poly.pdbx_seq_one_letter_code
_entity_poly.pdbx_strand_id
1 'polypeptide(L)'
;VKMLAIAEPDMTFSSDREPLEAGLGHEKHITECINRCYAAANDVHDFRAMQMLDWFVKEQGEEEANASDMIKNMELFGSDPKGLYALDREYQARAFVAPTMPM
;
A
#
# COMPACT_ATOMS: atom_id res chain seq x y z
N VAL A 1 9.66 4.94 27.36
CA VAL A 1 9.41 5.03 25.90
C VAL A 1 9.36 6.50 25.49
N LYS A 2 10.12 6.85 24.45
CA LYS A 2 10.14 8.20 23.93
C LYS A 2 9.29 8.26 22.67
N MET A 3 8.27 9.11 22.70
CA MET A 3 7.42 9.36 21.52
C MET A 3 8.05 10.47 20.68
N LEU A 4 8.30 10.16 19.41
CA LEU A 4 8.88 11.11 18.47
C LEU A 4 7.77 11.77 17.65
N ALA A 5 8.09 12.92 17.06
CA ALA A 5 7.15 13.62 16.17
C ALA A 5 6.92 12.82 14.90
N ILE A 6 5.71 12.90 14.36
CA ILE A 6 5.36 12.38 13.06
C ILE A 6 5.39 13.52 12.06
N ALA A 7 6.11 13.35 10.95
CA ALA A 7 6.22 14.38 9.94
C ALA A 7 4.87 14.61 9.24
N GLU A 8 4.62 15.85 8.83
CA GLU A 8 3.46 16.17 8.03
C GLU A 8 3.55 15.49 6.66
N PRO A 9 2.48 14.79 6.22
CA PRO A 9 2.49 14.17 4.91
C PRO A 9 2.39 15.20 3.79
N ASP A 10 2.92 14.85 2.60
CA ASP A 10 2.71 15.65 1.40
C ASP A 10 1.23 15.68 1.03
N MET A 11 0.72 16.90 0.84
CA MET A 11 -0.70 17.12 0.52
C MET A 11 -0.88 17.92 -0.77
N THR A 12 0.20 18.25 -1.47
CA THR A 12 0.15 19.05 -2.70
C THR A 12 0.51 18.19 -3.90
N PHE A 13 -0.45 18.04 -4.80
CA PHE A 13 -0.28 17.26 -6.02
C PHE A 13 -0.70 18.10 -7.24
N SER A 14 0.02 17.95 -8.34
CA SER A 14 -0.23 18.71 -9.57
C SER A 14 -1.15 17.98 -10.56
N SER A 15 -1.45 16.71 -10.31
CA SER A 15 -2.35 15.91 -11.16
C SER A 15 -3.04 14.84 -10.33
N ASP A 16 -4.10 14.25 -10.89
CA ASP A 16 -4.83 13.15 -10.26
C ASP A 16 -3.99 11.87 -10.17
N ARG A 17 -2.99 11.75 -11.01
CA ARG A 17 -2.09 10.61 -11.06
C ARG A 17 -1.04 10.65 -9.95
N GLU A 18 -0.56 11.83 -9.58
CA GLU A 18 0.50 11.95 -8.57
C GLU A 18 0.20 11.29 -7.22
N PRO A 19 -0.99 11.46 -6.63
CA PRO A 19 -1.27 10.77 -5.37
C PRO A 19 -1.26 9.24 -5.52
N LEU A 20 -1.66 8.71 -6.67
CA LEU A 20 -1.60 7.28 -6.93
C LEU A 20 -0.16 6.77 -7.03
N GLU A 21 0.71 7.52 -7.70
CA GLU A 21 2.14 7.21 -7.81
C GLU A 21 2.83 7.31 -6.45
N ALA A 22 2.51 8.34 -5.68
CA ALA A 22 3.02 8.51 -4.32
C ALA A 22 2.59 7.35 -3.42
N GLY A 23 1.34 6.91 -3.55
CA GLY A 23 0.80 5.77 -2.82
C GLY A 23 1.55 4.48 -3.14
N LEU A 24 1.80 4.19 -4.41
CA LEU A 24 2.58 3.01 -4.80
C LEU A 24 4.01 3.08 -4.27
N GLY A 25 4.65 4.23 -4.37
CA GLY A 25 6.00 4.43 -3.81
C GLY A 25 6.04 4.18 -2.32
N HIS A 26 5.03 4.65 -1.59
CA HIS A 26 4.90 4.42 -0.16
C HIS A 26 4.69 2.93 0.15
N GLU A 27 3.85 2.23 -0.60
CA GLU A 27 3.64 0.79 -0.41
C GLU A 27 4.93 0.00 -0.64
N LYS A 28 5.72 0.35 -1.66
CA LYS A 28 7.03 -0.27 -1.89
C LYS A 28 7.99 -0.03 -0.74
N HIS A 29 7.97 1.16 -0.15
CA HIS A 29 8.78 1.48 1.02
C HIS A 29 8.39 0.60 2.22
N ILE A 30 7.09 0.43 2.47
CA ILE A 30 6.60 -0.44 3.55
C ILE A 30 7.02 -1.90 3.30
N THR A 31 6.95 -2.36 2.05
CA THR A 31 7.44 -3.70 1.68
C THR A 31 8.91 -3.89 2.05
N GLU A 32 9.76 -2.91 1.74
CA GLU A 32 11.18 -2.95 2.11
C GLU A 32 11.37 -3.03 3.63
N CYS A 33 10.60 -2.27 4.39
CA CYS A 33 10.66 -2.29 5.86
C CYS A 33 10.27 -3.67 6.41
N ILE A 34 9.20 -4.27 5.88
CA ILE A 34 8.76 -5.61 6.29
C ILE A 34 9.83 -6.64 5.94
N ASN A 35 10.41 -6.58 4.75
CA ASN A 35 11.46 -7.50 4.33
C ASN A 35 12.70 -7.40 5.22
N ARG A 36 13.07 -6.20 5.64
CA ARG A 36 14.18 -6.00 6.57
C ARG A 36 13.89 -6.60 7.94
N CYS A 37 12.67 -6.45 8.44
CA CYS A 37 12.27 -7.09 9.69
C CYS A 37 12.31 -8.62 9.57
N TYR A 38 11.83 -9.16 8.45
CA TYR A 38 11.86 -10.60 8.20
C TYR A 38 13.28 -11.13 8.15
N ALA A 39 14.17 -10.44 7.44
CA ALA A 39 15.58 -10.82 7.37
C ALA A 39 16.26 -10.79 8.75
N ALA A 40 15.96 -9.78 9.57
CA ALA A 40 16.50 -9.69 10.92
C ALA A 40 16.02 -10.86 11.79
N ALA A 41 14.75 -11.22 11.72
CA ALA A 41 14.19 -12.36 12.43
C ALA A 41 14.86 -13.69 11.97
N ASN A 42 15.08 -13.82 10.67
CA ASN A 42 15.75 -14.99 10.11
C ASN A 42 17.19 -15.12 10.58
N ASP A 43 17.91 -14.00 10.69
CA ASP A 43 19.31 -13.99 11.10
C ASP A 43 19.51 -14.54 12.53
N VAL A 44 18.53 -14.34 13.40
CA VAL A 44 18.57 -14.84 14.79
C VAL A 44 17.68 -16.08 15.00
N HIS A 45 17.16 -16.64 13.93
CA HIS A 45 16.27 -17.81 13.94
C HIS A 45 15.03 -17.62 14.83
N ASP A 46 14.46 -16.41 14.84
CA ASP A 46 13.21 -16.14 15.52
C ASP A 46 12.04 -16.56 14.62
N PHE A 47 11.73 -17.84 14.67
CA PHE A 47 10.72 -18.44 13.78
C PHE A 47 9.29 -17.96 14.12
N ARG A 48 9.02 -17.59 15.37
CA ARG A 48 7.72 -17.05 15.75
C ARG A 48 7.49 -15.68 15.11
N ALA A 49 8.52 -14.83 15.16
CA ALA A 49 8.46 -13.52 14.49
C ALA A 49 8.27 -13.69 12.97
N MET A 50 8.97 -14.64 12.36
CA MET A 50 8.84 -14.95 10.94
C MET A 50 7.41 -15.38 10.59
N GLN A 51 6.80 -16.24 11.38
CA GLN A 51 5.41 -16.68 11.17
C GLN A 51 4.43 -15.52 11.25
N MET A 52 4.61 -14.62 12.20
CA MET A 52 3.79 -13.41 12.30
C MET A 52 3.99 -12.51 11.08
N LEU A 53 5.23 -12.33 10.65
CA LEU A 53 5.58 -11.47 9.52
C LEU A 53 5.11 -12.04 8.18
N ASP A 54 4.91 -13.35 8.06
CA ASP A 54 4.38 -13.98 6.84
C ASP A 54 3.04 -13.35 6.42
N TRP A 55 2.17 -13.05 7.37
CA TRP A 55 0.91 -12.37 7.11
C TRP A 55 1.14 -10.99 6.49
N PHE A 56 2.09 -10.21 7.05
CA PHE A 56 2.41 -8.88 6.53
C PHE A 56 3.03 -8.92 5.14
N VAL A 57 3.88 -9.92 4.86
CA VAL A 57 4.46 -10.13 3.53
C VAL A 57 3.36 -10.36 2.50
N LYS A 58 2.38 -11.20 2.81
CA LYS A 58 1.26 -11.49 1.92
C LYS A 58 0.37 -10.25 1.71
N GLU A 59 -0.05 -9.61 2.81
CA GLU A 59 -0.90 -8.43 2.74
C GLU A 59 -0.23 -7.30 1.96
N GLN A 60 1.05 -7.09 2.17
CA GLN A 60 1.78 -6.04 1.47
C GLN A 60 1.89 -6.31 -0.03
N GLY A 61 1.98 -7.56 -0.44
CA GLY A 61 1.91 -7.93 -1.85
C GLY A 61 0.58 -7.53 -2.49
N GLU A 62 -0.51 -7.71 -1.76
CA GLU A 62 -1.85 -7.30 -2.22
C GLU A 62 -1.96 -5.77 -2.28
N GLU A 63 -1.42 -5.05 -1.30
CA GLU A 63 -1.43 -3.58 -1.30
C GLU A 63 -0.66 -3.00 -2.48
N GLU A 64 0.52 -3.54 -2.80
CA GLU A 64 1.28 -3.12 -3.97
C GLU A 64 0.52 -3.41 -5.28
N ALA A 65 -0.10 -4.58 -5.39
CA ALA A 65 -0.88 -4.95 -6.57
C ALA A 65 -2.07 -4.00 -6.75
N ASN A 66 -2.80 -3.70 -5.68
CA ASN A 66 -3.92 -2.77 -5.72
C ASN A 66 -3.49 -1.36 -6.13
N ALA A 67 -2.40 -0.86 -5.56
CA ALA A 67 -1.87 0.46 -5.90
C ALA A 67 -1.40 0.52 -7.36
N SER A 68 -0.74 -0.53 -7.84
CA SER A 68 -0.31 -0.64 -9.24
C SER A 68 -1.50 -0.69 -10.20
N ASP A 69 -2.55 -1.44 -9.86
CA ASP A 69 -3.77 -1.55 -10.67
C ASP A 69 -4.50 -0.22 -10.78
N MET A 70 -4.53 0.58 -9.71
CA MET A 70 -5.12 1.92 -9.75
C MET A 70 -4.40 2.82 -10.77
N ILE A 71 -3.08 2.75 -10.82
CA ILE A 71 -2.29 3.51 -11.80
C ILE A 71 -2.58 3.03 -13.22
N LYS A 72 -2.62 1.72 -13.45
CA LYS A 72 -2.96 1.15 -14.77
C LYS A 72 -4.35 1.57 -15.22
N ASN A 73 -5.33 1.54 -14.32
CA ASN A 73 -6.69 1.97 -14.63
C ASN A 73 -6.73 3.46 -14.98
N MET A 74 -5.97 4.29 -14.27
CA MET A 74 -5.86 5.71 -14.56
C MET A 74 -5.23 5.93 -15.94
N GLU A 75 -4.21 5.16 -16.32
CA GLU A 75 -3.59 5.23 -17.64
C GLU A 75 -4.58 4.85 -18.77
N LEU A 76 -5.39 3.82 -18.53
CA LEU A 76 -6.33 3.32 -19.53
C LEU A 76 -7.58 4.19 -19.68
N PHE A 77 -8.10 4.72 -18.58
CA PHE A 77 -9.44 5.34 -18.56
C PHE A 77 -9.47 6.78 -18.06
N GLY A 78 -8.39 7.27 -17.46
CA GLY A 78 -8.37 8.58 -16.80
C GLY A 78 -8.15 9.77 -17.73
N SER A 79 -7.91 9.54 -19.03
CA SER A 79 -7.60 10.59 -20.00
C SER A 79 -8.82 11.32 -20.53
N ASP A 80 -10.03 10.79 -20.35
CA ASP A 80 -11.27 11.41 -20.78
C ASP A 80 -12.28 11.49 -19.62
N PRO A 81 -13.23 12.46 -19.67
CA PRO A 81 -14.18 12.65 -18.57
C PRO A 81 -15.07 11.45 -18.26
N LYS A 82 -15.45 10.68 -19.26
CA LYS A 82 -16.32 9.50 -19.07
C LYS A 82 -15.57 8.38 -18.37
N GLY A 83 -14.32 8.12 -18.79
CA GLY A 83 -13.47 7.12 -18.16
C GLY A 83 -13.15 7.50 -16.72
N LEU A 84 -12.83 8.76 -16.47
CA LEU A 84 -12.55 9.26 -15.12
C LEU A 84 -13.78 9.13 -14.21
N TYR A 85 -14.96 9.48 -14.72
CA TYR A 85 -16.21 9.30 -13.99
C TYR A 85 -16.47 7.84 -13.63
N ALA A 86 -16.23 6.92 -14.57
CA ALA A 86 -16.41 5.50 -14.34
C ALA A 86 -15.47 4.96 -13.27
N LEU A 87 -14.20 5.38 -13.28
CA LEU A 87 -13.23 5.02 -12.23
C LEU A 87 -13.63 5.56 -10.87
N ASP A 88 -14.07 6.80 -10.81
CA ASP A 88 -14.51 7.42 -9.56
C ASP A 88 -15.68 6.65 -8.94
N ARG A 89 -16.65 6.25 -9.78
CA ARG A 89 -17.80 5.45 -9.34
C ARG A 89 -17.38 4.07 -8.85
N GLU A 90 -16.46 3.42 -9.54
CA GLU A 90 -15.92 2.12 -9.14
C GLU A 90 -15.23 2.19 -7.78
N TYR A 91 -14.39 3.20 -7.56
CA TYR A 91 -13.67 3.36 -6.30
C TYR A 91 -14.59 3.78 -5.15
N GLN A 92 -15.61 4.58 -5.41
CA GLN A 92 -16.62 4.92 -4.41
C GLN A 92 -17.40 3.70 -3.90
N ALA A 93 -17.57 2.69 -4.74
CA ALA A 93 -18.27 1.46 -4.38
C ALA A 93 -17.43 0.52 -3.49
N ARG A 94 -16.13 0.78 -3.35
CA ARG A 94 -15.25 -0.05 -2.52
C ARG A 94 -15.58 0.17 -1.04
N ALA A 95 -15.82 -0.94 -0.33
CA ALA A 95 -16.05 -0.92 1.09
C ALA A 95 -14.81 -1.39 1.84
N PHE A 96 -14.49 -0.74 2.96
CA PHE A 96 -13.43 -1.22 3.83
C PHE A 96 -13.85 -2.54 4.46
N VAL A 97 -12.97 -3.53 4.34
CA VAL A 97 -13.09 -4.82 5.01
C VAL A 97 -11.84 -4.99 5.87
N ALA A 98 -12.03 -5.08 7.18
CA ALA A 98 -10.90 -5.27 8.08
C ALA A 98 -10.19 -6.59 7.76
N PRO A 99 -8.86 -6.59 7.60
CA PRO A 99 -8.12 -7.82 7.36
C PRO A 99 -8.18 -8.73 8.57
N THR A 100 -8.26 -10.04 8.32
CA THR A 100 -8.26 -11.05 9.38
C THR A 100 -6.83 -11.51 9.60
N MET A 101 -6.28 -11.22 10.79
CA MET A 101 -4.98 -11.73 11.18
C MET A 101 -5.13 -13.17 11.69
N PRO A 102 -4.21 -14.07 11.32
CA PRO A 102 -4.15 -15.38 11.94
C PRO A 102 -3.73 -15.24 13.41
N MET A 103 -4.53 -15.81 14.29
CA MET A 103 -4.30 -15.73 15.75
C MET A 103 -3.83 -17.08 16.28
#